data_b76527c177b4ea00c71879a23b96db63
#
_entry.id   b76527c177b4ea00c71879a23b96db63
#
_cell.length_a   1.000
_cell.length_b   1.000
_cell.length_c   1.000
_cell.angle_alpha   90.00
_cell.angle_beta   90.00
_cell.angle_gamma   90.00
#
_symmetry.space_group_name_H-M   'P 1'
#
loop_
_entity.id
_entity.type
_entity.pdbx_description
1 polymer ?
#
loop_
_entity_poly.entity_id
_entity_poly.type
_entity_poly.pdbx_seq_one_letter_code
_entity_poly.pdbx_strand_id
1 'polypeptide(L)'
;VEESLREAENRLSRAKQDSLMNESAVTRLRSNCTTLEVDLKSYQVRHAALSDQIFQLKEENASLERRCEELSAALENSNERLGNAEADITEAVAKADELRAQYRNQQAEIQQMDRQLASKSAKLSLLNDLQSRMEGFSEGVKAIMKGRLGECLDPLNLKIVSQNVEVADGWTSAFETMLGSAVDAVAIEDSSKLSQALTLLRQRNLGNACFQIKDSNIGAVSDGSTPLPHGIWTGRDIVKPQDPSLADYVRNMVSGCYFCEDIMQFADFALNNENFKFLMAVDKDGSMLDARGIIYASSGEKRDTQSSFILRNSEIKRIKEEIENDNNALTT
;
A
#
# COMPACT_ATOMS: atom_id res chain seq x y z
N VAL A 1 -8.27 36.33 -7.12
CA VAL A 1 -8.71 36.34 -5.70
C VAL A 1 -9.73 35.25 -5.44
N GLU A 2 -10.81 35.15 -6.24
CA GLU A 2 -11.86 34.11 -6.05
C GLU A 2 -11.33 32.68 -6.25
N GLU A 3 -10.41 32.47 -7.18
CA GLU A 3 -9.83 31.16 -7.47
C GLU A 3 -8.90 30.69 -6.34
N SER A 4 -8.10 31.58 -5.79
CA SER A 4 -7.25 31.30 -4.63
C SER A 4 -8.06 31.11 -3.34
N LEU A 5 -9.21 31.77 -3.22
CA LEU A 5 -10.15 31.57 -2.12
C LEU A 5 -10.78 30.16 -2.21
N ARG A 6 -11.21 29.76 -3.39
CA ARG A 6 -11.81 28.45 -3.67
C ARG A 6 -10.80 27.30 -3.50
N GLU A 7 -9.53 27.53 -3.88
CA GLU A 7 -8.44 26.58 -3.58
C GLU A 7 -8.19 26.48 -2.07
N ALA A 8 -8.19 27.61 -1.37
CA ALA A 8 -8.02 27.63 0.08
C ALA A 8 -9.20 26.94 0.80
N GLU A 9 -10.44 27.15 0.34
CA GLU A 9 -11.62 26.46 0.86
C GLU A 9 -11.58 24.96 0.61
N ASN A 10 -11.13 24.54 -0.58
CA ASN A 10 -10.96 23.12 -0.90
C ASN A 10 -9.83 22.46 -0.08
N ARG A 11 -8.72 23.19 0.13
CA ARG A 11 -7.63 22.74 1.03
C ARG A 11 -8.13 22.64 2.47
N LEU A 12 -8.91 23.62 2.91
CA LEU A 12 -9.49 23.61 4.25
C LEU A 12 -10.49 22.46 4.42
N SER A 13 -11.34 22.21 3.43
CA SER A 13 -12.30 21.09 3.45
C SER A 13 -11.59 19.75 3.49
N ARG A 14 -10.55 19.54 2.68
CA ARG A 14 -9.73 18.32 2.69
C ARG A 14 -9.00 18.17 4.02
N ALA A 15 -8.34 19.22 4.49
CA ALA A 15 -7.69 19.20 5.79
C ALA A 15 -8.65 18.90 6.95
N LYS A 16 -9.90 19.38 6.87
CA LYS A 16 -10.96 19.02 7.83
C LYS A 16 -11.34 17.56 7.73
N GLN A 17 -11.45 17.01 6.53
CA GLN A 17 -11.79 15.61 6.29
C GLN A 17 -10.67 14.68 6.75
N ASP A 18 -9.42 15.03 6.46
CA ASP A 18 -8.24 14.31 6.96
C ASP A 18 -8.12 14.39 8.48
N SER A 19 -8.43 15.57 9.05
CA SER A 19 -8.50 15.77 10.50
C SER A 19 -9.58 14.88 11.12
N LEU A 20 -10.77 14.80 10.54
CA LEU A 20 -11.86 13.94 10.99
C LEU A 20 -11.51 12.45 10.90
N MET A 21 -10.83 12.03 9.83
CA MET A 21 -10.34 10.65 9.69
C MET A 21 -9.26 10.34 10.73
N ASN A 22 -8.32 11.26 10.93
CA ASN A 22 -7.30 11.13 11.97
C ASN A 22 -7.92 11.16 13.39
N GLU A 23 -8.90 12.03 13.63
CA GLU A 23 -9.67 12.05 14.88
C GLU A 23 -10.41 10.72 15.13
N SER A 24 -11.01 10.14 14.09
CA SER A 24 -11.68 8.84 14.21
C SER A 24 -10.69 7.71 14.53
N ALA A 25 -9.51 7.73 13.90
CA ALA A 25 -8.43 6.78 14.18
C ALA A 25 -7.86 6.97 15.60
N VAL A 26 -7.62 8.22 16.00
CA VAL A 26 -7.18 8.57 17.36
C VAL A 26 -8.25 8.20 18.40
N THR A 27 -9.53 8.44 18.10
CA THR A 27 -10.64 8.07 18.98
C THR A 27 -10.73 6.56 19.16
N ARG A 28 -10.55 5.79 18.07
CA ARG A 28 -10.51 4.33 18.12
C ARG A 28 -9.31 3.80 18.91
N LEU A 29 -8.14 4.40 18.72
CA LEU A 29 -6.94 4.06 19.50
C LEU A 29 -7.12 4.40 20.98
N ARG A 30 -7.70 5.57 21.28
CA ARG A 30 -8.06 5.96 22.64
C ARG A 30 -9.07 4.99 23.27
N SER A 31 -10.09 4.57 22.51
CA SER A 31 -11.06 3.57 22.98
C SER A 31 -10.38 2.25 23.32
N ASN A 32 -9.47 1.78 22.48
CA ASN A 32 -8.70 0.57 22.76
C ASN A 32 -7.80 0.72 24.00
N CYS A 33 -7.13 1.88 24.15
CA CYS A 33 -6.35 2.20 25.35
C CYS A 33 -7.24 2.21 26.59
N THR A 34 -8.42 2.84 26.51
CA THR A 34 -9.38 2.86 27.62
C THR A 34 -9.86 1.45 27.97
N THR A 35 -10.11 0.59 26.99
CA THR A 35 -10.48 -0.82 27.22
C THR A 35 -9.36 -1.57 27.95
N LEU A 36 -8.11 -1.39 27.47
CA LEU A 36 -6.94 -2.01 28.11
C LEU A 36 -6.70 -1.46 29.54
N GLU A 37 -6.94 -0.15 29.75
CA GLU A 37 -6.88 0.45 31.09
C GLU A 37 -7.96 -0.10 32.03
N VAL A 38 -9.17 -0.33 31.53
CA VAL A 38 -10.26 -0.98 32.28
C VAL A 38 -9.91 -2.42 32.64
N ASP A 39 -9.37 -3.16 31.66
CA ASP A 39 -8.89 -4.53 31.86
C ASP A 39 -7.76 -4.58 32.90
N LEU A 40 -6.80 -3.66 32.79
CA LEU A 40 -5.71 -3.53 33.77
C LEU A 40 -6.26 -3.26 35.18
N LYS A 41 -7.22 -2.32 35.32
CA LYS A 41 -7.90 -2.06 36.57
C LYS A 41 -8.64 -3.30 37.10
N SER A 42 -9.32 -4.03 36.23
CA SER A 42 -10.01 -5.27 36.57
C SER A 42 -9.04 -6.33 37.14
N TYR A 43 -7.87 -6.49 36.49
CA TYR A 43 -6.82 -7.38 36.98
C TYR A 43 -6.23 -6.88 38.33
N GLN A 44 -6.04 -5.57 38.47
CA GLN A 44 -5.57 -4.98 39.75
C GLN A 44 -6.56 -5.22 40.89
N VAL A 45 -7.86 -5.04 40.65
CA VAL A 45 -8.91 -5.32 41.62
C VAL A 45 -8.95 -6.82 41.97
N ARG A 46 -8.86 -7.72 40.97
CA ARG A 46 -8.75 -9.17 41.22
C ARG A 46 -7.48 -9.52 42.00
N HIS A 47 -6.37 -8.87 41.71
CA HIS A 47 -5.12 -9.09 42.44
C HIS A 47 -5.25 -8.62 43.91
N ALA A 48 -5.88 -7.46 44.13
CA ALA A 48 -6.16 -6.98 45.50
C ALA A 48 -7.09 -7.94 46.26
N ALA A 49 -8.17 -8.41 45.64
CA ALA A 49 -9.09 -9.36 46.23
C ALA A 49 -8.42 -10.73 46.54
N LEU A 50 -7.55 -11.19 45.67
CA LEU A 50 -6.73 -12.39 45.89
C LEU A 50 -5.70 -12.16 47.01
N SER A 51 -5.14 -10.95 47.12
CA SER A 51 -4.22 -10.58 48.20
C SER A 51 -4.92 -10.59 49.58
N ASP A 52 -6.15 -10.08 49.61
CA ASP A 52 -6.96 -10.11 50.81
C ASP A 52 -7.35 -11.55 51.21
N GLN A 53 -7.70 -12.41 50.25
CA GLN A 53 -7.93 -13.83 50.51
C GLN A 53 -6.68 -14.55 50.99
N ILE A 54 -5.53 -14.24 50.40
CA ILE A 54 -4.23 -14.79 50.86
C ILE A 54 -3.93 -14.31 52.30
N PHE A 55 -4.26 -13.04 52.61
CA PHE A 55 -4.08 -12.52 53.97
C PHE A 55 -5.01 -13.24 54.97
N GLN A 56 -6.28 -13.43 54.61
CA GLN A 56 -7.24 -14.20 55.42
C GLN A 56 -6.82 -15.66 55.62
N LEU A 57 -6.34 -16.31 54.53
CA LEU A 57 -5.82 -17.69 54.62
C LEU A 57 -4.56 -17.78 55.46
N LYS A 58 -3.70 -16.76 55.46
CA LYS A 58 -2.52 -16.69 56.34
C LYS A 58 -2.93 -16.52 57.80
N GLU A 59 -3.97 -15.73 58.07
CA GLU A 59 -4.49 -15.55 59.45
C GLU A 59 -5.14 -16.84 59.97
N GLU A 60 -5.94 -17.54 59.13
CA GLU A 60 -6.50 -18.85 59.43
C GLU A 60 -5.40 -19.91 59.68
N ASN A 61 -4.39 -19.95 58.86
CA ASN A 61 -3.27 -20.86 59.06
C ASN A 61 -2.50 -20.55 60.36
N ALA A 62 -2.24 -19.25 60.63
CA ALA A 62 -1.58 -18.86 61.88
C ALA A 62 -2.43 -19.20 63.13
N SER A 63 -3.77 -19.15 63.00
CA SER A 63 -4.68 -19.56 64.07
C SER A 63 -4.72 -21.09 64.24
N LEU A 64 -4.63 -21.82 63.10
CA LEU A 64 -4.55 -23.27 63.10
C LEU A 64 -3.22 -23.77 63.66
N GLU A 65 -2.10 -23.09 63.34
CA GLU A 65 -0.79 -23.36 63.92
C GLU A 65 -0.80 -23.20 65.45
N ARG A 66 -1.40 -22.14 65.98
CA ARG A 66 -1.56 -21.98 67.45
C ARG A 66 -2.40 -23.09 68.06
N ARG A 67 -3.41 -23.58 67.32
CA ARG A 67 -4.27 -24.69 67.79
C ARG A 67 -3.56 -26.03 67.68
N CYS A 68 -2.62 -26.17 66.74
CA CYS A 68 -1.81 -27.35 66.56
C CYS A 68 -0.63 -27.43 67.54
N GLU A 69 -0.12 -26.28 68.03
CA GLU A 69 0.80 -26.24 69.22
C GLU A 69 0.25 -26.83 70.47
N GLU A 70 -1.09 -26.77 70.64
CA GLU A 70 -1.79 -27.38 71.76
C GLU A 70 -1.98 -28.91 71.69
N LEU A 71 -1.75 -29.46 70.49
CA LEU A 71 -1.94 -30.90 70.22
C LEU A 71 -0.64 -31.50 69.75
N SER A 72 0.26 -31.91 70.65
CA SER A 72 1.61 -32.41 70.44
C SER A 72 1.76 -33.59 69.46
N ALA A 73 0.65 -34.24 69.07
CA ALA A 73 0.64 -35.35 68.11
C ALA A 73 0.37 -34.96 66.64
N ALA A 74 -0.01 -33.69 66.39
CA ALA A 74 -0.37 -33.21 65.03
C ALA A 74 0.78 -32.38 64.38
N LEU A 75 1.89 -32.18 65.08
CA LEU A 75 2.98 -31.28 64.67
C LEU A 75 3.64 -31.72 63.34
N GLU A 76 3.89 -33.02 63.20
CA GLU A 76 4.55 -33.59 62.02
C GLU A 76 3.69 -33.46 60.74
N ASN A 77 2.38 -33.71 60.89
CA ASN A 77 1.41 -33.60 59.80
C ASN A 77 1.15 -32.12 59.39
N SER A 78 1.33 -31.16 60.33
CA SER A 78 1.15 -29.76 60.11
C SER A 78 2.34 -29.10 59.37
N ASN A 79 3.55 -29.54 59.72
CA ASN A 79 4.76 -29.09 59.04
C ASN A 79 4.83 -29.57 57.58
N GLU A 80 4.41 -30.81 57.32
CA GLU A 80 4.33 -31.34 55.96
C GLU A 80 3.30 -30.55 55.10
N ARG A 81 2.16 -30.22 55.71
CA ARG A 81 1.14 -29.36 55.06
C ARG A 81 1.60 -27.93 54.86
N LEU A 82 2.39 -27.39 55.78
CA LEU A 82 2.98 -26.06 55.65
C LEU A 82 3.99 -26.01 54.49
N GLY A 83 4.87 -27.01 54.43
CA GLY A 83 5.85 -27.12 53.34
C GLY A 83 5.21 -27.24 51.96
N ASN A 84 4.10 -28.00 51.87
CA ASN A 84 3.36 -28.13 50.61
C ASN A 84 2.68 -26.81 50.26
N ALA A 85 2.09 -26.08 51.21
CA ALA A 85 1.44 -24.79 50.96
C ALA A 85 2.46 -23.68 50.57
N GLU A 86 3.64 -23.72 51.15
CA GLU A 86 4.74 -22.82 50.76
C GLU A 86 5.26 -23.14 49.33
N ALA A 87 5.33 -24.42 48.98
CA ALA A 87 5.66 -24.84 47.60
C ALA A 87 4.59 -24.37 46.61
N ASP A 88 3.31 -24.53 46.96
CA ASP A 88 2.18 -24.09 46.14
C ASP A 88 2.15 -22.54 46.00
N ILE A 89 2.45 -21.82 47.10
CA ILE A 89 2.57 -20.35 47.04
C ILE A 89 3.75 -19.92 46.17
N THR A 90 4.87 -20.60 46.25
CA THR A 90 6.06 -20.30 45.43
C THR A 90 5.77 -20.56 43.96
N GLU A 91 5.07 -21.67 43.68
CA GLU A 91 4.63 -21.99 42.31
C GLU A 91 3.61 -20.97 41.78
N ALA A 92 2.65 -20.57 42.62
CA ALA A 92 1.65 -19.56 42.26
C ALA A 92 2.26 -18.18 42.01
N VAL A 93 3.26 -17.78 42.82
CA VAL A 93 3.99 -16.53 42.64
C VAL A 93 4.85 -16.59 41.38
N ALA A 94 5.56 -17.68 41.13
CA ALA A 94 6.32 -17.87 39.92
C ALA A 94 5.43 -17.82 38.67
N LYS A 95 4.28 -18.48 38.70
CA LYS A 95 3.28 -18.44 37.64
C LYS A 95 2.71 -17.03 37.40
N ALA A 96 2.46 -16.28 38.49
CA ALA A 96 1.99 -14.91 38.39
C ALA A 96 3.04 -13.98 37.75
N ASP A 97 4.30 -14.16 38.08
CA ASP A 97 5.39 -13.37 37.49
C ASP A 97 5.66 -13.75 36.03
N GLU A 98 5.53 -15.03 35.69
CA GLU A 98 5.58 -15.48 34.30
C GLU A 98 4.45 -14.87 33.46
N LEU A 99 3.20 -14.92 33.97
CA LEU A 99 2.05 -14.31 33.31
C LEU A 99 2.19 -12.79 33.17
N ARG A 100 2.79 -12.13 34.16
CA ARG A 100 3.09 -10.69 34.09
C ARG A 100 4.14 -10.38 33.02
N ALA A 101 5.16 -11.24 32.89
CA ALA A 101 6.17 -11.08 31.86
C ALA A 101 5.56 -11.30 30.45
N GLN A 102 4.75 -12.35 30.30
CA GLN A 102 4.01 -12.61 29.06
C GLN A 102 3.09 -11.45 28.69
N TYR A 103 2.33 -10.92 29.66
CA TYR A 103 1.45 -9.78 29.45
C TYR A 103 2.22 -8.51 29.02
N ARG A 104 3.36 -8.23 29.68
CA ARG A 104 4.20 -7.09 29.29
C ARG A 104 4.74 -7.24 27.87
N ASN A 105 5.15 -8.45 27.49
CA ASN A 105 5.63 -8.73 26.14
C ASN A 105 4.52 -8.56 25.10
N GLN A 106 3.34 -9.14 25.36
CA GLN A 106 2.18 -8.96 24.49
C GLN A 106 1.76 -7.50 24.36
N GLN A 107 1.77 -6.75 25.46
CA GLN A 107 1.47 -5.32 25.44
C GLN A 107 2.49 -4.53 24.62
N ALA A 108 3.77 -4.90 24.70
CA ALA A 108 4.81 -4.28 23.90
C ALA A 108 4.66 -4.61 22.40
N GLU A 109 4.30 -5.85 22.08
CA GLU A 109 4.02 -6.29 20.71
C GLU A 109 2.81 -5.54 20.12
N ILE A 110 1.71 -5.46 20.86
CA ILE A 110 0.52 -4.69 20.46
C ILE A 110 0.88 -3.23 20.21
N GLN A 111 1.62 -2.59 21.12
CA GLN A 111 2.06 -1.20 20.92
C GLN A 111 2.96 -1.03 19.70
N GLN A 112 3.79 -2.01 19.41
CA GLN A 112 4.64 -1.98 18.21
C GLN A 112 3.80 -2.13 16.95
N MET A 113 2.84 -3.05 16.92
CA MET A 113 1.90 -3.22 15.80
C MET A 113 1.05 -1.97 15.58
N ASP A 114 0.53 -1.36 16.64
CA ASP A 114 -0.23 -0.12 16.55
C ASP A 114 0.58 1.03 15.93
N ARG A 115 1.85 1.16 16.31
CA ARG A 115 2.76 2.18 15.71
C ARG A 115 3.02 1.90 14.23
N GLN A 116 3.22 0.64 13.87
CA GLN A 116 3.42 0.24 12.46
C GLN A 116 2.16 0.53 11.65
N LEU A 117 0.99 0.19 12.19
CA LEU A 117 -0.30 0.40 11.58
C LEU A 117 -0.61 1.89 11.39
N ALA A 118 -0.31 2.72 12.41
CA ALA A 118 -0.42 4.17 12.31
C ALA A 118 0.52 4.75 11.23
N SER A 119 1.76 4.27 11.15
CA SER A 119 2.71 4.68 10.12
C SER A 119 2.25 4.30 8.71
N LYS A 120 1.78 3.04 8.53
CA LYS A 120 1.24 2.56 7.25
C LYS A 120 0.00 3.35 6.84
N SER A 121 -0.89 3.63 7.78
CA SER A 121 -2.11 4.42 7.55
C SER A 121 -1.81 5.86 7.15
N ALA A 122 -0.83 6.49 7.79
CA ALA A 122 -0.36 7.83 7.43
C ALA A 122 0.24 7.85 6.02
N LYS A 123 1.08 6.85 5.68
CA LYS A 123 1.65 6.70 4.34
C LYS A 123 0.56 6.49 3.29
N LEU A 124 -0.43 5.65 3.58
CA LEU A 124 -1.57 5.41 2.69
C LEU A 124 -2.39 6.69 2.46
N SER A 125 -2.64 7.46 3.52
CA SER A 125 -3.35 8.74 3.42
C SER A 125 -2.59 9.73 2.52
N LEU A 126 -1.28 9.85 2.70
CA LEU A 126 -0.44 10.69 1.85
C LEU A 126 -0.50 10.26 0.37
N LEU A 127 -0.33 8.97 0.09
CA LEU A 127 -0.37 8.46 -1.28
C LEU A 127 -1.75 8.66 -1.93
N ASN A 128 -2.84 8.46 -1.19
CA ASN A 128 -4.20 8.73 -1.66
C ASN A 128 -4.43 10.23 -1.93
N ASP A 129 -3.87 11.12 -1.12
CA ASP A 129 -3.96 12.57 -1.33
C ASP A 129 -3.22 12.99 -2.61
N LEU A 130 -1.99 12.49 -2.81
CA LEU A 130 -1.24 12.70 -4.05
C LEU A 130 -2.00 12.17 -5.28
N GLN A 131 -2.66 11.02 -5.14
CA GLN A 131 -3.48 10.44 -6.21
C GLN A 131 -4.73 11.28 -6.49
N SER A 132 -5.41 11.75 -5.45
CA SER A 132 -6.62 12.59 -5.59
C SER A 132 -6.32 13.93 -6.24
N ARG A 133 -5.13 14.48 -6.00
CA ARG A 133 -4.64 15.69 -6.66
C ARG A 133 -4.15 15.45 -8.07
N MET A 134 -4.11 14.19 -8.51
CA MET A 134 -3.57 13.79 -9.82
C MET A 134 -2.15 14.33 -10.04
N GLU A 135 -1.31 14.28 -9.00
CA GLU A 135 0.09 14.70 -9.14
C GLU A 135 0.83 13.76 -10.11
N GLY A 136 1.56 14.35 -11.04
CA GLY A 136 2.23 13.64 -12.15
C GLY A 136 1.43 13.61 -13.46
N PHE A 137 0.15 14.03 -13.45
CA PHE A 137 -0.65 14.14 -14.68
C PHE A 137 -0.49 15.50 -15.36
N SER A 138 -0.64 15.52 -16.68
CA SER A 138 -0.69 16.74 -17.47
C SER A 138 -1.93 17.57 -17.11
N GLU A 139 -1.81 18.87 -17.25
CA GLU A 139 -2.91 19.79 -16.89
C GLU A 139 -4.17 19.56 -17.72
N GLY A 140 -4.00 19.17 -18.99
CA GLY A 140 -5.12 18.83 -19.84
C GLY A 140 -5.89 17.61 -19.35
N VAL A 141 -5.19 16.53 -18.94
CA VAL A 141 -5.82 15.34 -18.37
C VAL A 141 -6.52 15.65 -17.06
N LYS A 142 -5.90 16.44 -16.17
CA LYS A 142 -6.54 16.93 -14.95
C LYS A 142 -7.84 17.70 -15.24
N ALA A 143 -7.82 18.55 -16.26
CA ALA A 143 -9.00 19.31 -16.66
C ALA A 143 -10.12 18.42 -17.21
N ILE A 144 -9.76 17.40 -18.00
CA ILE A 144 -10.71 16.41 -18.53
C ILE A 144 -11.35 15.62 -17.41
N MET A 145 -10.56 15.06 -16.49
CA MET A 145 -11.05 14.27 -15.36
C MET A 145 -11.89 15.09 -14.38
N LYS A 146 -11.67 16.41 -14.30
CA LYS A 146 -12.51 17.34 -13.55
C LYS A 146 -13.79 17.78 -14.31
N GLY A 147 -14.06 17.19 -15.48
CA GLY A 147 -15.30 17.46 -16.24
C GLY A 147 -15.30 18.73 -17.05
N ARG A 148 -14.16 19.40 -17.26
CA ARG A 148 -14.12 20.63 -18.07
C ARG A 148 -14.41 20.41 -19.54
N LEU A 149 -14.45 19.17 -20.00
CA LEU A 149 -14.84 18.72 -21.35
C LEU A 149 -16.11 17.85 -21.32
N GLY A 150 -16.96 17.99 -20.29
CA GLY A 150 -18.16 17.18 -20.13
C GLY A 150 -19.18 17.27 -21.28
N GLU A 151 -19.03 18.26 -22.16
CA GLU A 151 -19.85 18.40 -23.39
C GLU A 151 -19.58 17.29 -24.41
N CYS A 152 -18.35 16.76 -24.45
CA CYS A 152 -17.95 15.74 -25.42
C CYS A 152 -17.40 14.46 -24.76
N LEU A 153 -16.86 14.56 -23.54
CA LEU A 153 -16.26 13.46 -22.80
C LEU A 153 -16.87 13.38 -21.41
N ASP A 154 -17.54 12.27 -21.11
CA ASP A 154 -18.08 12.04 -19.76
C ASP A 154 -16.95 11.57 -18.83
N PRO A 155 -16.59 12.36 -17.81
CA PRO A 155 -15.49 12.01 -16.90
C PRO A 155 -15.68 10.68 -16.15
N LEU A 156 -16.94 10.26 -15.93
CA LEU A 156 -17.26 9.01 -15.22
C LEU A 156 -16.92 7.76 -16.03
N ASN A 157 -16.89 7.89 -17.36
CA ASN A 157 -16.63 6.79 -18.28
C ASN A 157 -15.19 6.79 -18.81
N LEU A 158 -14.41 7.83 -18.48
CA LEU A 158 -13.02 7.91 -18.93
C LEU A 158 -12.10 7.09 -18.02
N LYS A 159 -11.21 6.34 -18.65
CA LYS A 159 -10.19 5.54 -17.96
C LYS A 159 -8.80 5.94 -18.45
N ILE A 160 -7.89 6.03 -17.51
CA ILE A 160 -6.47 6.20 -17.81
C ILE A 160 -5.87 4.80 -17.93
N VAL A 161 -5.24 4.52 -19.07
CA VAL A 161 -4.81 3.15 -19.39
C VAL A 161 -3.75 2.67 -18.41
N SER A 162 -2.76 3.48 -18.10
CA SER A 162 -1.67 3.14 -17.18
C SER A 162 -2.12 2.87 -15.72
N GLN A 163 -3.30 3.36 -15.33
CA GLN A 163 -3.87 3.07 -14.00
C GLN A 163 -4.42 1.67 -13.85
N ASN A 164 -4.69 1.02 -14.98
CA ASN A 164 -5.40 -0.25 -15.05
C ASN A 164 -4.52 -1.35 -15.65
N VAL A 165 -3.22 -1.27 -15.42
CA VAL A 165 -2.25 -2.27 -15.84
C VAL A 165 -1.56 -2.90 -14.64
N GLU A 166 -1.21 -4.15 -14.78
CA GLU A 166 -0.30 -4.88 -13.91
C GLU A 166 1.03 -5.04 -14.63
N VAL A 167 2.09 -4.57 -14.02
CA VAL A 167 3.45 -4.64 -14.54
C VAL A 167 4.23 -5.66 -13.72
N ALA A 168 4.97 -6.53 -14.38
CA ALA A 168 5.81 -7.51 -13.71
C ALA A 168 6.83 -6.84 -12.78
N ASP A 169 7.14 -7.50 -11.66
CA ASP A 169 8.00 -6.98 -10.62
C ASP A 169 9.36 -6.52 -11.16
N GLY A 170 9.76 -5.33 -10.74
CA GLY A 170 11.04 -4.72 -11.16
C GLY A 170 11.02 -4.01 -12.52
N TRP A 171 9.90 -4.04 -13.26
CA TRP A 171 9.78 -3.41 -14.57
C TRP A 171 8.97 -2.11 -14.59
N THR A 172 8.39 -1.72 -13.47
CA THR A 172 7.48 -0.56 -13.40
C THR A 172 8.18 0.75 -13.82
N SER A 173 9.40 0.98 -13.34
CA SER A 173 10.17 2.18 -13.69
C SER A 173 10.52 2.21 -15.18
N ALA A 174 10.91 1.06 -15.75
CA ALA A 174 11.18 0.90 -17.17
C ALA A 174 9.92 1.18 -17.99
N PHE A 175 8.78 0.62 -17.60
CA PHE A 175 7.50 0.85 -18.27
C PHE A 175 7.07 2.31 -18.25
N GLU A 176 7.20 3.02 -17.13
CA GLU A 176 6.93 4.46 -17.07
C GLU A 176 7.88 5.28 -17.94
N THR A 177 9.15 4.89 -17.98
CA THR A 177 10.13 5.56 -18.86
C THR A 177 9.76 5.37 -20.32
N MET A 178 9.35 4.16 -20.68
CA MET A 178 8.88 3.82 -22.02
C MET A 178 7.64 4.65 -22.43
N LEU A 179 6.68 4.79 -21.51
CA LEU A 179 5.49 5.59 -21.77
C LEU A 179 5.78 7.09 -21.88
N GLY A 180 6.73 7.58 -21.08
CA GLY A 180 7.06 9.00 -21.05
C GLY A 180 5.82 9.88 -20.82
N SER A 181 5.50 10.74 -21.79
CA SER A 181 4.31 11.59 -21.73
C SER A 181 2.99 10.86 -21.97
N ALA A 182 3.01 9.60 -22.39
CA ALA A 182 1.80 8.78 -22.55
C ALA A 182 1.37 8.07 -21.26
N VAL A 183 2.07 8.30 -20.16
CA VAL A 183 1.74 7.69 -18.85
C VAL A 183 0.33 8.05 -18.39
N ASP A 184 -0.18 9.20 -18.75
CA ASP A 184 -1.53 9.68 -18.40
C ASP A 184 -2.53 9.61 -19.57
N ALA A 185 -2.27 8.72 -20.56
CA ALA A 185 -3.12 8.58 -21.72
C ALA A 185 -4.54 8.15 -21.33
N VAL A 186 -5.51 8.93 -21.79
CA VAL A 186 -6.94 8.68 -21.62
C VAL A 186 -7.45 7.81 -22.75
N ALA A 187 -8.09 6.69 -22.40
CA ALA A 187 -8.71 5.79 -23.37
C ALA A 187 -9.94 6.45 -24.02
N ILE A 188 -10.00 6.45 -25.34
CA ILE A 188 -11.15 6.96 -26.13
C ILE A 188 -11.63 5.86 -27.07
N GLU A 189 -12.90 5.50 -26.96
CA GLU A 189 -13.54 4.53 -27.85
C GLU A 189 -13.98 5.14 -29.17
N ASP A 190 -14.44 6.38 -29.14
CA ASP A 190 -15.00 7.08 -30.30
C ASP A 190 -14.07 8.17 -30.80
N SER A 191 -13.40 7.89 -31.93
CA SER A 191 -12.49 8.84 -32.56
C SER A 191 -13.16 10.14 -33.03
N SER A 192 -14.49 10.14 -33.25
CA SER A 192 -15.21 11.36 -33.64
C SER A 192 -15.23 12.41 -32.51
N LYS A 193 -15.29 11.95 -31.27
CA LYS A 193 -15.23 12.81 -30.08
C LYS A 193 -13.86 13.42 -29.85
N LEU A 194 -12.79 12.76 -30.34
CA LEU A 194 -11.43 13.24 -30.20
C LEU A 194 -11.22 14.58 -30.87
N SER A 195 -11.74 14.77 -32.10
CA SER A 195 -11.62 16.04 -32.83
C SER A 195 -12.26 17.20 -32.06
N GLN A 196 -13.43 16.95 -31.47
CA GLN A 196 -14.12 17.93 -30.66
C GLN A 196 -13.36 18.21 -29.34
N ALA A 197 -12.86 17.17 -28.68
CA ALA A 197 -12.05 17.31 -27.47
C ALA A 197 -10.78 18.14 -27.71
N LEU A 198 -10.05 17.87 -28.79
CA LEU A 198 -8.84 18.63 -29.18
C LEU A 198 -9.17 20.11 -29.47
N THR A 199 -10.28 20.38 -30.11
CA THR A 199 -10.75 21.75 -30.38
C THR A 199 -11.04 22.49 -29.09
N LEU A 200 -11.79 21.88 -28.18
CA LEU A 200 -12.13 22.46 -26.88
C LEU A 200 -10.91 22.65 -25.98
N LEU A 201 -9.96 21.69 -25.98
CA LEU A 201 -8.70 21.83 -25.24
C LEU A 201 -7.94 23.08 -25.66
N ARG A 202 -7.84 23.31 -26.97
CA ARG A 202 -7.15 24.49 -27.54
C ARG A 202 -7.92 25.77 -27.25
N GLN A 203 -9.24 25.80 -27.49
CA GLN A 203 -10.07 26.98 -27.27
C GLN A 203 -10.08 27.44 -25.82
N ARG A 204 -10.10 26.48 -24.88
CA ARG A 204 -10.17 26.75 -23.44
C ARG A 204 -8.78 26.84 -22.79
N ASN A 205 -7.72 26.64 -23.54
CA ASN A 205 -6.32 26.66 -23.08
C ASN A 205 -6.10 25.75 -21.84
N LEU A 206 -6.57 24.52 -21.92
CA LEU A 206 -6.59 23.60 -20.78
C LEU A 206 -5.26 22.83 -20.58
N GLY A 207 -4.26 23.10 -21.38
CA GLY A 207 -2.97 22.42 -21.36
C GLY A 207 -2.92 21.18 -22.27
N ASN A 208 -1.87 20.40 -22.12
CA ASN A 208 -1.65 19.21 -22.93
C ASN A 208 -2.41 18.01 -22.34
N ALA A 209 -2.90 17.14 -23.20
CA ALA A 209 -3.50 15.86 -22.83
C ALA A 209 -3.07 14.78 -23.83
N CYS A 210 -2.90 13.57 -23.34
CA CYS A 210 -2.62 12.39 -24.15
C CYS A 210 -3.90 11.55 -24.27
N PHE A 211 -4.18 11.07 -25.49
CA PHE A 211 -5.34 10.23 -25.77
C PHE A 211 -4.89 8.96 -26.47
N GLN A 212 -5.49 7.84 -26.12
CA GLN A 212 -5.29 6.58 -26.80
C GLN A 212 -6.59 6.13 -27.46
N ILE A 213 -6.52 5.84 -28.76
CA ILE A 213 -7.65 5.37 -29.56
C ILE A 213 -7.66 3.85 -29.56
N LYS A 214 -8.85 3.24 -29.41
CA LYS A 214 -9.03 1.79 -29.33
C LYS A 214 -8.58 1.07 -30.61
N ASP A 215 -9.02 1.55 -31.76
CA ASP A 215 -8.85 0.88 -33.05
C ASP A 215 -7.63 1.42 -33.85
N SER A 216 -6.56 1.79 -33.14
CA SER A 216 -5.38 2.31 -33.84
C SER A 216 -4.57 1.16 -34.46
N ASN A 217 -4.89 0.80 -35.72
CA ASN A 217 -3.97 0.05 -36.58
C ASN A 217 -2.79 0.91 -37.08
N ILE A 218 -2.67 2.12 -36.57
CA ILE A 218 -1.63 3.06 -36.98
C ILE A 218 -0.30 2.58 -36.40
N GLY A 219 0.56 2.02 -37.25
CA GLY A 219 1.90 1.61 -36.85
C GLY A 219 1.97 0.34 -36.02
N ALA A 220 0.94 -0.51 -36.06
CA ALA A 220 1.00 -1.80 -35.41
C ALA A 220 2.20 -2.60 -35.96
N VAL A 221 3.26 -2.63 -35.18
CA VAL A 221 4.37 -3.56 -35.42
C VAL A 221 3.87 -4.89 -34.92
N SER A 222 3.67 -5.87 -35.83
CA SER A 222 3.39 -7.23 -35.39
C SER A 222 4.58 -7.69 -34.58
N ASP A 223 4.31 -8.20 -33.37
CA ASP A 223 5.32 -8.92 -32.59
C ASP A 223 5.84 -10.04 -33.50
N GLY A 224 7.02 -9.84 -34.06
CA GLY A 224 7.52 -10.65 -35.16
C GLY A 224 7.70 -12.10 -34.71
N SER A 225 7.60 -13.03 -35.69
CA SER A 225 7.90 -14.44 -35.49
C SER A 225 9.37 -14.76 -35.20
N THR A 226 10.19 -13.71 -34.98
CA THR A 226 11.61 -13.87 -34.67
C THR A 226 11.77 -14.31 -33.23
N PRO A 227 12.39 -15.47 -32.97
CA PRO A 227 12.61 -15.92 -31.60
C PRO A 227 13.52 -14.93 -30.87
N LEU A 228 13.07 -14.47 -29.70
CA LEU A 228 13.80 -13.53 -28.88
C LEU A 228 14.90 -14.27 -28.09
N PRO A 229 16.10 -13.73 -27.98
CA PRO A 229 17.12 -14.27 -27.11
C PRO A 229 16.75 -14.15 -25.64
N HIS A 230 17.42 -14.92 -24.79
CA HIS A 230 17.26 -14.82 -23.34
C HIS A 230 17.58 -13.42 -22.85
N GLY A 231 16.76 -12.90 -21.92
CA GLY A 231 16.93 -11.54 -21.38
C GLY A 231 16.19 -10.46 -22.16
N ILE A 232 15.39 -10.83 -23.18
CA ILE A 232 14.51 -9.91 -23.90
C ILE A 232 13.08 -10.44 -23.86
N TRP A 233 12.14 -9.58 -23.50
CA TRP A 233 10.71 -9.89 -23.37
C TRP A 233 9.87 -8.94 -24.22
N THR A 234 8.74 -9.42 -24.68
CA THR A 234 7.76 -8.54 -25.33
C THR A 234 7.03 -7.70 -24.28
N GLY A 235 6.48 -6.55 -24.70
CA GLY A 235 5.66 -5.75 -23.80
C GLY A 235 4.47 -6.50 -23.22
N ARG A 236 3.93 -7.49 -23.92
CA ARG A 236 2.81 -8.33 -23.46
C ARG A 236 3.19 -9.31 -22.36
N ASP A 237 4.45 -9.73 -22.32
CA ASP A 237 4.94 -10.62 -21.25
C ASP A 237 5.06 -9.87 -19.91
N ILE A 238 5.38 -8.59 -19.99
CA ILE A 238 5.67 -7.72 -18.83
C ILE A 238 4.42 -6.97 -18.35
N VAL A 239 3.53 -6.54 -19.27
CA VAL A 239 2.39 -5.67 -18.95
C VAL A 239 1.09 -6.37 -19.28
N LYS A 240 0.22 -6.49 -18.27
CA LYS A 240 -1.10 -7.12 -18.39
C LYS A 240 -2.22 -6.14 -18.03
N PRO A 241 -3.37 -6.17 -18.71
CA PRO A 241 -4.52 -5.36 -18.32
C PRO A 241 -5.14 -5.90 -17.01
N GLN A 242 -5.43 -5.02 -16.07
CA GLN A 242 -6.25 -5.36 -14.88
C GLN A 242 -7.75 -5.32 -15.21
N ASP A 243 -8.14 -4.40 -16.11
CA ASP A 243 -9.51 -4.27 -16.58
C ASP A 243 -9.65 -4.88 -17.99
N PRO A 244 -10.47 -5.91 -18.18
CA PRO A 244 -10.69 -6.52 -19.49
C PRO A 244 -11.17 -5.53 -20.56
N SER A 245 -11.89 -4.47 -20.18
CA SER A 245 -12.36 -3.43 -21.11
C SER A 245 -11.21 -2.63 -21.75
N LEU A 246 -10.05 -2.62 -21.09
CA LEU A 246 -8.85 -1.92 -21.56
C LEU A 246 -7.82 -2.84 -22.24
N ALA A 247 -8.14 -4.13 -22.42
CA ALA A 247 -7.20 -5.11 -22.95
C ALA A 247 -6.64 -4.71 -24.35
N ASP A 248 -7.49 -4.17 -25.21
CA ASP A 248 -7.07 -3.73 -26.54
C ASP A 248 -6.18 -2.49 -26.48
N TYR A 249 -6.48 -1.55 -25.57
CA TYR A 249 -5.64 -0.38 -25.34
C TYR A 249 -4.26 -0.76 -24.82
N VAL A 250 -4.20 -1.64 -23.82
CA VAL A 250 -2.92 -2.11 -23.25
C VAL A 250 -2.12 -2.86 -24.30
N ARG A 251 -2.75 -3.74 -25.10
CA ARG A 251 -2.10 -4.47 -26.19
C ARG A 251 -1.51 -3.51 -27.21
N ASN A 252 -2.25 -2.49 -27.62
CA ASN A 252 -1.78 -1.50 -28.58
C ASN A 252 -0.67 -0.62 -28.00
N MET A 253 -0.75 -0.29 -26.72
CA MET A 253 0.25 0.52 -26.01
C MET A 253 1.64 -0.15 -25.99
N VAL A 254 1.67 -1.46 -25.81
CA VAL A 254 2.93 -2.23 -25.69
C VAL A 254 3.33 -2.96 -26.97
N SER A 255 2.55 -2.79 -28.06
CA SER A 255 2.86 -3.41 -29.36
C SER A 255 4.16 -2.86 -29.93
N GLY A 256 5.07 -3.75 -30.30
CA GLY A 256 6.40 -3.38 -30.79
C GLY A 256 7.33 -2.81 -29.72
N CYS A 257 6.94 -2.89 -28.44
CA CYS A 257 7.78 -2.49 -27.33
C CYS A 257 8.40 -3.73 -26.67
N TYR A 258 9.67 -3.61 -26.30
CA TYR A 258 10.46 -4.68 -25.72
C TYR A 258 11.10 -4.26 -24.41
N PHE A 259 11.26 -5.22 -23.52
CA PHE A 259 11.95 -5.06 -22.25
C PHE A 259 13.18 -5.95 -22.26
N CYS A 260 14.32 -5.43 -21.83
CA CYS A 260 15.59 -6.16 -21.88
C CYS A 260 16.41 -5.95 -20.60
N GLU A 261 17.29 -6.91 -20.30
CA GLU A 261 18.22 -6.75 -19.17
C GLU A 261 19.33 -5.74 -19.50
N ASP A 262 19.74 -5.66 -20.77
CA ASP A 262 20.76 -4.76 -21.27
C ASP A 262 20.33 -4.19 -22.62
N ILE A 263 20.25 -2.85 -22.71
CA ILE A 263 19.85 -2.15 -23.92
C ILE A 263 20.82 -2.35 -25.07
N MET A 264 22.10 -2.55 -24.77
CA MET A 264 23.11 -2.80 -25.80
C MET A 264 22.97 -4.19 -26.41
N GLN A 265 22.66 -5.19 -25.58
CA GLN A 265 22.33 -6.53 -26.07
C GLN A 265 21.11 -6.52 -27.01
N PHE A 266 20.09 -5.74 -26.66
CA PHE A 266 18.93 -5.55 -27.53
C PHE A 266 19.31 -4.85 -28.83
N ALA A 267 20.14 -3.82 -28.78
CA ALA A 267 20.60 -3.08 -29.99
C ALA A 267 21.37 -4.01 -30.93
N ASP A 268 22.30 -4.81 -30.41
CA ASP A 268 23.05 -5.79 -31.19
C ASP A 268 22.13 -6.84 -31.83
N PHE A 269 21.14 -7.32 -31.06
CA PHE A 269 20.15 -8.25 -31.61
C PHE A 269 19.34 -7.62 -32.75
N ALA A 270 18.87 -6.40 -32.57
CA ALA A 270 18.08 -5.69 -33.58
C ALA A 270 18.89 -5.39 -34.85
N LEU A 271 20.16 -5.00 -34.71
CA LEU A 271 21.07 -4.73 -35.84
C LEU A 271 21.40 -6.01 -36.63
N ASN A 272 21.52 -7.15 -35.96
CA ASN A 272 21.83 -8.43 -36.62
C ASN A 272 20.61 -9.10 -37.25
N ASN A 273 19.40 -8.55 -37.08
CA ASN A 273 18.16 -9.09 -37.63
C ASN A 273 17.41 -8.04 -38.46
N GLU A 274 17.79 -7.85 -39.71
CA GLU A 274 17.25 -6.82 -40.62
C GLU A 274 15.72 -6.80 -40.73
N ASN A 275 15.07 -7.95 -40.57
CA ASN A 275 13.61 -8.06 -40.65
C ASN A 275 12.90 -7.83 -39.30
N PHE A 276 13.66 -7.68 -38.22
CA PHE A 276 13.12 -7.41 -36.90
C PHE A 276 12.72 -5.94 -36.79
N LYS A 277 11.44 -5.70 -36.47
CA LYS A 277 10.90 -4.35 -36.32
C LYS A 277 10.44 -4.16 -34.89
N PHE A 278 10.82 -3.04 -34.33
CA PHE A 278 10.39 -2.61 -33.01
C PHE A 278 10.07 -1.11 -33.04
N LEU A 279 9.34 -0.65 -32.04
CA LEU A 279 9.11 0.77 -31.80
C LEU A 279 10.06 1.29 -30.75
N MET A 280 10.22 0.53 -29.67
CA MET A 280 10.95 0.96 -28.49
C MET A 280 11.43 -0.25 -27.69
N ALA A 281 12.62 -0.14 -27.12
CA ALA A 281 13.13 -1.08 -26.13
C ALA A 281 13.59 -0.32 -24.90
N VAL A 282 13.46 -0.92 -23.73
CA VAL A 282 13.83 -0.31 -22.44
C VAL A 282 14.47 -1.35 -21.54
N ASP A 283 15.52 -0.97 -20.82
CA ASP A 283 16.13 -1.79 -19.79
C ASP A 283 15.60 -1.46 -18.38
N LYS A 284 15.99 -2.28 -17.39
CA LYS A 284 15.58 -2.10 -15.99
C LYS A 284 16.03 -0.77 -15.38
N ASP A 285 17.14 -0.23 -15.85
CA ASP A 285 17.71 1.04 -15.37
C ASP A 285 17.03 2.26 -16.03
N GLY A 286 16.15 2.01 -17.01
CA GLY A 286 15.40 3.04 -17.71
C GLY A 286 16.13 3.63 -18.92
N SER A 287 17.21 2.99 -19.38
CA SER A 287 17.79 3.36 -20.69
C SER A 287 16.90 2.82 -21.80
N MET A 288 16.74 3.58 -22.85
CA MET A 288 15.76 3.32 -23.90
C MET A 288 16.36 3.48 -25.28
N LEU A 289 16.02 2.58 -26.18
CA LEU A 289 16.32 2.66 -27.63
C LEU A 289 15.01 2.76 -28.39
N ASP A 290 14.88 3.76 -29.25
CA ASP A 290 13.74 3.89 -30.15
C ASP A 290 14.06 3.38 -31.58
N ALA A 291 13.03 3.18 -32.39
CA ALA A 291 13.14 2.70 -33.76
C ALA A 291 13.95 3.63 -34.70
N ARG A 292 14.24 4.86 -34.28
CA ARG A 292 15.06 5.82 -35.02
C ARG A 292 16.57 5.65 -34.73
N GLY A 293 16.90 4.71 -33.81
CA GLY A 293 18.27 4.50 -33.37
C GLY A 293 18.74 5.48 -32.28
N ILE A 294 17.81 6.18 -31.63
CA ILE A 294 18.14 7.12 -30.53
C ILE A 294 18.19 6.36 -29.23
N ILE A 295 19.32 6.44 -28.54
CA ILE A 295 19.49 5.84 -27.21
C ILE A 295 19.40 6.97 -26.18
N TYR A 296 18.47 6.79 -25.25
CA TYR A 296 18.33 7.61 -24.04
C TYR A 296 18.99 6.86 -22.90
N ALA A 297 20.16 7.33 -22.45
CA ALA A 297 20.84 6.73 -21.34
C ALA A 297 20.23 7.21 -20.01
N SER A 298 19.95 6.26 -19.12
CA SER A 298 19.52 6.55 -17.75
C SER A 298 20.69 6.36 -16.78
N SER A 299 20.74 7.17 -15.74
CA SER A 299 21.71 7.01 -14.65
C SER A 299 21.31 5.88 -13.67
N GLY A 300 20.21 5.21 -13.91
CA GLY A 300 19.69 4.19 -12.99
C GLY A 300 19.09 4.75 -11.70
N GLU A 301 18.88 6.06 -11.60
CA GLU A 301 18.18 6.66 -10.47
C GLU A 301 16.75 6.10 -10.41
N LYS A 302 16.48 5.34 -9.36
CA LYS A 302 15.13 4.83 -9.10
C LYS A 302 14.20 6.01 -8.87
N ARG A 303 13.18 6.13 -9.70
CA ARG A 303 12.11 7.11 -9.47
C ARG A 303 11.47 6.83 -8.12
N ASP A 304 11.33 7.87 -7.33
CA ASP A 304 10.64 7.78 -6.04
C ASP A 304 9.17 7.41 -6.25
N THR A 305 8.62 6.61 -5.35
CA THR A 305 7.20 6.21 -5.32
C THR A 305 6.25 7.42 -5.34
N GLN A 306 6.72 8.57 -4.86
CA GLN A 306 5.94 9.81 -4.88
C GLN A 306 5.83 10.42 -6.28
N SER A 307 6.86 10.28 -7.12
CA SER A 307 6.91 10.83 -8.48
C SER A 307 6.35 9.88 -9.54
N SER A 308 6.39 8.57 -9.28
CA SER A 308 5.90 7.53 -10.16
C SER A 308 4.44 7.21 -9.89
N PHE A 309 3.61 7.35 -10.93
CA PHE A 309 2.18 7.11 -10.81
C PHE A 309 1.84 5.62 -10.65
N ILE A 310 2.48 4.76 -11.46
CA ILE A 310 2.23 3.31 -11.46
C ILE A 310 2.77 2.68 -10.18
N LEU A 311 3.98 3.09 -9.73
CA LEU A 311 4.53 2.66 -8.44
C LEU A 311 3.63 3.06 -7.28
N ARG A 312 3.02 4.26 -7.34
CA ARG A 312 2.08 4.74 -6.32
C ARG A 312 0.86 3.83 -6.22
N ASN A 313 0.26 3.45 -7.35
CA ASN A 313 -0.90 2.56 -7.38
C ASN A 313 -0.57 1.17 -6.78
N SER A 314 0.55 0.58 -7.19
CA SER A 314 0.98 -0.71 -6.66
C SER A 314 1.29 -0.64 -5.15
N GLU A 315 1.92 0.45 -4.71
CA GLU A 315 2.23 0.67 -3.29
C GLU A 315 0.97 0.88 -2.45
N ILE A 316 -0.01 1.64 -2.96
CA ILE A 316 -1.33 1.81 -2.30
C ILE A 316 -2.00 0.45 -2.11
N LYS A 317 -2.01 -0.40 -3.15
CA LYS A 317 -2.60 -1.74 -3.08
C LYS A 317 -1.88 -2.60 -2.03
N ARG A 318 -0.54 -2.62 -2.09
CA ARG A 318 0.28 -3.36 -1.14
C ARG A 318 0.05 -2.92 0.30
N ILE A 319 0.06 -1.61 0.57
CA ILE A 319 -0.15 -1.09 1.92
C ILE A 319 -1.57 -1.40 2.44
N LYS A 320 -2.59 -1.37 1.57
CA LYS A 320 -3.95 -1.76 1.96
C LYS A 320 -4.02 -3.22 2.38
N GLU A 321 -3.43 -4.13 1.61
CA GLU A 321 -3.35 -5.54 1.92
C GLU A 321 -2.57 -5.80 3.22
N GLU A 322 -1.45 -5.09 3.43
CA GLU A 322 -0.68 -5.17 4.66
C GLU A 322 -1.47 -4.67 5.88
N ILE A 323 -2.20 -3.54 5.77
CA ILE A 323 -3.04 -3.02 6.84
C ILE A 323 -4.17 -4.01 7.19
N GLU A 324 -4.77 -4.63 6.19
CA GLU A 324 -5.82 -5.64 6.40
C GLU A 324 -5.26 -6.87 7.12
N ASN A 325 -4.10 -7.34 6.72
CA ASN A 325 -3.41 -8.46 7.39
C ASN A 325 -3.02 -8.12 8.83
N ASP A 326 -2.45 -6.93 9.07
CA ASP A 326 -2.08 -6.46 10.40
C ASP A 326 -3.32 -6.32 11.31
N ASN A 327 -4.44 -5.79 10.79
CA ASN A 327 -5.70 -5.71 11.53
C ASN A 327 -6.26 -7.09 11.89
N ASN A 328 -6.18 -8.05 10.97
CA ASN A 328 -6.60 -9.42 11.23
C ASN A 328 -5.73 -10.08 12.31
N ALA A 329 -4.42 -9.80 12.31
CA ALA A 329 -3.49 -10.29 13.32
C ALA A 329 -3.74 -9.67 14.72
N LEU A 330 -4.26 -8.43 14.79
CA LEU A 330 -4.62 -7.78 16.05
C LEU A 330 -5.95 -8.28 16.64
N THR A 331 -6.80 -8.91 15.82
CA THR A 331 -8.11 -9.41 16.26
C THR A 331 -8.09 -10.89 16.66
N THR A 332 -7.03 -11.61 16.34
CA THR A 332 -6.77 -13.00 16.76
C THR A 332 -5.91 -13.07 18.00
#